data_c3d9537de2a767640b7f3ecd79711cfc
#
_entry.id   c3d9537de2a767640b7f3ecd79711cfc
#
_cell.length_a   1.000
_cell.length_b   1.000
_cell.length_c   1.000
_cell.angle_alpha   90.00
_cell.angle_beta   90.00
_cell.angle_gamma   90.00
#
_symmetry.space_group_name_H-M   'P 1'
#
loop_
_entity.id
_entity.type
_entity.pdbx_description
1 polymer ?
#
loop_
_entity_poly.entity_id
_entity_poly.type
_entity_poly.pdbx_seq_one_letter_code
_entity_poly.pdbx_strand_id
1 'polypeptide(L)'
;MLDEQEKNETYDQFLRRVQEEQGRELIERKVKKSIWVTFQKEGIHNYPDAPDEVDFLRYPHRHIFHFKVQIEVYNNDRDIEFFIFKRWLESLYVENNHVSDSATLDLNHKSCEMIADELAKQIKDKYPQRYLAIDVSEDNENGCHIEYPKEY
;
A
#
# COMPACT_ATOMS: atom_id res chain seq x y z
N MET A 1 -2.66 16.02 39.41
CA MET A 1 -1.49 15.97 40.32
C MET A 1 -0.25 15.95 39.45
N LEU A 2 0.65 16.92 39.63
CA LEU A 2 1.94 16.94 38.94
C LEU A 2 2.82 15.83 39.54
N ASP A 3 3.57 15.15 38.68
CA ASP A 3 4.51 14.10 39.08
C ASP A 3 5.56 14.71 40.04
N GLU A 4 6.06 13.90 40.99
CA GLU A 4 7.05 14.40 41.97
C GLU A 4 8.34 14.94 41.33
N GLN A 5 8.66 14.51 40.10
CA GLN A 5 9.78 15.05 39.33
C GLN A 5 9.53 16.46 38.81
N GLU A 6 8.31 16.89 38.58
CA GLU A 6 7.97 18.22 38.12
C GLU A 6 8.05 19.30 39.21
N LYS A 7 8.03 18.88 40.48
CA LYS A 7 8.00 19.81 41.60
C LYS A 7 9.35 20.45 41.96
N ASN A 8 10.46 19.94 41.42
CA ASN A 8 11.83 20.42 41.71
C ASN A 8 12.60 20.91 40.51
N GLU A 9 11.94 21.05 39.36
CA GLU A 9 12.58 21.51 38.13
C GLU A 9 12.78 23.04 38.17
N THR A 10 13.99 23.50 37.87
CA THR A 10 14.24 24.93 37.69
C THR A 10 13.64 25.41 36.36
N TYR A 11 13.36 26.70 36.24
CA TYR A 11 12.83 27.29 35.02
C TYR A 11 13.72 27.01 33.79
N ASP A 12 15.04 27.05 33.94
CA ASP A 12 15.97 26.72 32.85
C ASP A 12 15.94 25.24 32.47
N GLN A 13 15.79 24.34 33.43
CA GLN A 13 15.62 22.91 33.17
C GLN A 13 14.30 22.65 32.45
N PHE A 14 13.22 23.29 32.86
CA PHE A 14 11.93 23.24 32.20
C PHE A 14 12.03 23.69 30.73
N LEU A 15 12.66 24.83 30.45
CA LEU A 15 12.83 25.33 29.10
C LEU A 15 13.64 24.35 28.21
N ARG A 16 14.72 23.78 28.75
CA ARG A 16 15.51 22.77 28.03
C ARG A 16 14.67 21.56 27.68
N ARG A 17 13.93 21.03 28.64
CA ARG A 17 13.07 19.87 28.41
C ARG A 17 12.04 20.16 27.33
N VAL A 18 11.36 21.29 27.37
CA VAL A 18 10.37 21.67 26.35
C VAL A 18 11.00 21.79 24.97
N GLN A 19 12.20 22.39 24.88
CA GLN A 19 12.92 22.52 23.61
C GLN A 19 13.35 21.15 23.06
N GLU A 20 13.82 20.25 23.92
CA GLU A 20 14.21 18.88 23.54
C GLU A 20 13.00 18.08 23.09
N GLU A 21 11.86 18.19 23.78
CA GLU A 21 10.60 17.53 23.42
C GLU A 21 10.07 18.03 22.07
N GLN A 22 10.07 19.35 21.84
CA GLN A 22 9.68 19.95 20.57
C GLN A 22 10.62 19.53 19.43
N GLY A 23 11.92 19.44 19.71
CA GLY A 23 12.90 18.97 18.74
C GLY A 23 12.66 17.49 18.36
N ARG A 24 12.37 16.64 19.33
CA ARG A 24 12.01 15.22 19.08
C ARG A 24 10.72 15.11 18.29
N GLU A 25 9.69 15.87 18.65
CA GLU A 25 8.41 15.89 17.96
C GLU A 25 8.55 16.30 16.49
N LEU A 26 9.38 17.32 16.21
CA LEU A 26 9.66 17.77 14.84
C LEU A 26 10.42 16.70 14.04
N ILE A 27 11.35 15.98 14.67
CA ILE A 27 12.07 14.86 14.03
C ILE A 27 11.10 13.72 13.73
N GLU A 28 10.27 13.31 14.69
CA GLU A 28 9.28 12.25 14.50
C GLU A 28 8.28 12.57 13.39
N ARG A 29 7.82 13.82 13.25
CA ARG A 29 6.94 14.26 12.16
C ARG A 29 7.59 14.14 10.78
N LYS A 30 8.91 14.21 10.68
CA LYS A 30 9.65 14.03 9.43
C LYS A 30 9.92 12.57 9.09
N VAL A 31 9.87 11.68 10.07
CA VAL A 31 10.06 10.25 9.87
C VAL A 31 8.78 9.66 9.26
N LYS A 32 8.91 9.12 8.06
CA LYS A 32 7.84 8.39 7.38
C LYS A 32 8.08 6.90 7.58
N LYS A 33 7.08 6.22 8.10
CA LYS A 33 7.13 4.79 8.40
C LYS A 33 6.10 4.07 7.57
N SER A 34 6.52 2.98 6.93
CA SER A 34 5.62 2.10 6.19
C SER A 34 6.03 0.66 6.43
N ILE A 35 5.06 -0.22 6.33
CA ILE A 35 5.32 -1.64 6.08
C ILE A 35 5.02 -1.93 4.61
N TRP A 36 5.54 -3.01 4.09
CA TRP A 36 5.21 -3.47 2.75
C TRP A 36 5.07 -4.98 2.72
N VAL A 37 4.20 -5.44 1.84
CA VAL A 37 3.97 -6.86 1.58
C VAL A 37 3.98 -7.09 0.08
N THR A 38 4.31 -8.31 -0.33
CA THR A 38 4.24 -8.74 -1.72
C THR A 38 3.40 -9.99 -1.84
N PHE A 39 2.69 -10.11 -2.94
CA PHE A 39 1.98 -11.31 -3.32
C PHE A 39 1.85 -11.39 -4.84
N GLN A 40 1.45 -12.52 -5.35
CA GLN A 40 1.28 -12.72 -6.78
C GLN A 40 -0.03 -13.44 -7.07
N LYS A 41 -0.59 -13.16 -8.25
CA LYS A 41 -1.79 -13.81 -8.78
C LYS A 41 -1.66 -14.03 -10.27
N GLU A 42 -2.00 -15.22 -10.73
CA GLU A 42 -2.16 -15.47 -12.15
C GLU A 42 -3.43 -14.79 -12.65
N GLY A 43 -3.35 -14.09 -13.77
CA GLY A 43 -4.48 -13.37 -14.34
C GLY A 43 -4.44 -13.34 -15.87
N ILE A 44 -5.61 -13.14 -16.46
CA ILE A 44 -5.80 -12.93 -17.90
C ILE A 44 -6.39 -11.56 -18.11
N HIS A 45 -5.80 -10.81 -19.01
CA HIS A 45 -6.31 -9.54 -19.47
C HIS A 45 -6.05 -9.31 -20.96
N ASN A 46 -6.57 -8.21 -21.51
CA ASN A 46 -6.29 -7.78 -22.86
C ASN A 46 -6.39 -6.26 -22.98
N TYR A 47 -5.79 -5.75 -24.05
CA TYR A 47 -5.88 -4.35 -24.42
C TYR A 47 -6.61 -4.24 -25.76
N PRO A 48 -7.96 -4.12 -25.79
CA PRO A 48 -8.74 -4.17 -27.03
C PRO A 48 -8.36 -3.10 -28.06
N ASP A 49 -8.00 -1.91 -27.60
CA ASP A 49 -7.64 -0.77 -28.44
C ASP A 49 -6.13 -0.61 -28.65
N ALA A 50 -5.37 -1.70 -28.47
CA ALA A 50 -3.92 -1.65 -28.64
C ALA A 50 -3.53 -1.16 -30.03
N PRO A 51 -2.55 -0.25 -30.13
CA PRO A 51 -2.04 0.20 -31.43
C PRO A 51 -1.38 -0.93 -32.18
N ASP A 52 -1.27 -0.76 -33.52
CA ASP A 52 -0.78 -1.82 -34.43
C ASP A 52 0.62 -2.34 -34.07
N GLU A 53 1.47 -1.51 -33.48
CA GLU A 53 2.81 -1.90 -33.02
C GLU A 53 2.79 -3.01 -31.96
N VAL A 54 1.70 -3.10 -31.20
CA VAL A 54 1.49 -4.06 -30.11
C VAL A 54 0.13 -4.75 -30.25
N ASP A 55 -0.28 -5.06 -31.48
CA ASP A 55 -1.58 -5.64 -31.79
C ASP A 55 -1.85 -6.98 -31.08
N PHE A 56 -0.80 -7.72 -30.75
CA PHE A 56 -0.90 -8.97 -29.98
C PHE A 56 -1.52 -8.77 -28.59
N LEU A 57 -1.50 -7.55 -28.02
CA LEU A 57 -2.13 -7.24 -26.74
C LEU A 57 -3.67 -7.17 -26.82
N ARG A 58 -4.24 -7.10 -28.02
CA ARG A 58 -5.70 -7.05 -28.21
C ARG A 58 -6.38 -8.35 -27.78
N TYR A 59 -5.68 -9.45 -27.84
CA TYR A 59 -6.19 -10.77 -27.48
C TYR A 59 -5.94 -11.09 -26.02
N PRO A 60 -6.83 -11.83 -25.34
CA PRO A 60 -6.60 -12.27 -23.97
C PRO A 60 -5.27 -13.01 -23.85
N HIS A 61 -4.48 -12.62 -22.87
CA HIS A 61 -3.18 -13.22 -22.59
C HIS A 61 -2.97 -13.30 -21.08
N ARG A 62 -2.14 -14.24 -20.69
CA ARG A 62 -1.91 -14.59 -19.29
C ARG A 62 -0.59 -14.03 -18.80
N HIS A 63 -0.61 -13.52 -17.56
CA HIS A 63 0.58 -13.15 -16.82
C HIS A 63 0.50 -13.65 -15.38
N ILE A 64 1.64 -13.70 -14.70
CA ILE A 64 1.68 -13.68 -13.26
C ILE A 64 1.80 -12.23 -12.84
N PHE A 65 0.74 -11.69 -12.25
CA PHE A 65 0.72 -10.34 -11.72
C PHE A 65 1.39 -10.32 -10.35
N HIS A 66 2.39 -9.47 -10.21
CA HIS A 66 3.10 -9.26 -8.96
C HIS A 66 2.66 -7.95 -8.33
N PHE A 67 2.34 -8.03 -7.04
CA PHE A 67 1.87 -6.90 -6.26
C PHE A 67 2.88 -6.59 -5.16
N LYS A 68 3.17 -5.32 -4.97
CA LYS A 68 3.82 -4.81 -3.77
C LYS A 68 2.97 -3.68 -3.22
N VAL A 69 2.54 -3.82 -1.97
CA VAL A 69 1.70 -2.82 -1.30
C VAL A 69 2.46 -2.30 -0.10
N GLN A 70 2.69 -0.99 -0.10
CA GLN A 70 3.32 -0.25 0.97
C GLN A 70 2.27 0.64 1.63
N ILE A 71 2.13 0.53 2.94
CA ILE A 71 1.15 1.30 3.71
C ILE A 71 1.82 1.99 4.89
N GLU A 72 1.47 3.25 5.11
CA GLU A 72 1.93 4.02 6.25
C GLU A 72 1.48 3.38 7.56
N VAL A 73 2.37 3.38 8.54
CA VAL A 73 2.09 2.97 9.91
C VAL A 73 2.42 4.11 10.88
N TYR A 74 1.70 4.16 12.00
CA TYR A 74 1.80 5.28 12.94
C TYR A 74 2.73 5.01 14.12
N ASN A 75 3.13 3.76 14.32
CA ASN A 75 4.08 3.39 15.38
C ASN A 75 4.97 2.22 14.94
N ASN A 76 5.94 1.86 15.78
CA ASN A 76 6.95 0.85 15.49
C ASN A 76 6.56 -0.56 15.95
N ASP A 77 5.41 -0.74 16.57
CA ASP A 77 5.01 -2.02 17.16
C ASP A 77 3.75 -2.58 16.51
N ARG A 78 3.87 -3.01 15.27
CA ARG A 78 2.82 -3.75 14.56
C ARG A 78 1.47 -3.05 14.52
N ASP A 79 1.47 -1.73 14.30
CA ASP A 79 0.24 -0.95 14.04
C ASP A 79 -0.63 -1.63 12.96
N ILE A 80 0.01 -2.08 11.89
CA ILE A 80 -0.55 -3.04 10.94
C ILE A 80 0.43 -4.22 10.89
N GLU A 81 -0.03 -5.41 11.27
CA GLU A 81 0.78 -6.61 11.21
C GLU A 81 0.79 -7.12 9.76
N PHE A 82 1.98 -7.32 9.18
CA PHE A 82 2.09 -7.53 7.73
C PHE A 82 1.59 -8.91 7.27
N PHE A 83 1.61 -9.97 8.06
CA PHE A 83 0.99 -11.25 7.68
C PHE A 83 -0.53 -11.16 7.64
N ILE A 84 -1.15 -10.51 8.62
CA ILE A 84 -2.60 -10.25 8.64
C ILE A 84 -2.98 -9.38 7.44
N PHE A 85 -2.21 -8.34 7.16
CA PHE A 85 -2.43 -7.45 6.03
C PHE A 85 -2.31 -8.18 4.70
N LYS A 86 -1.26 -8.97 4.51
CA LYS A 86 -1.05 -9.77 3.31
C LYS A 86 -2.18 -10.77 3.07
N ARG A 87 -2.61 -11.49 4.10
CA ARG A 87 -3.72 -12.44 4.00
C ARG A 87 -5.03 -11.76 3.61
N TRP A 88 -5.28 -10.60 4.16
CA TRP A 88 -6.45 -9.82 3.78
C TRP A 88 -6.38 -9.37 2.32
N LEU A 89 -5.24 -8.83 1.86
CA LEU A 89 -5.04 -8.46 0.46
C LEU A 89 -5.27 -9.65 -0.48
N GLU A 90 -4.67 -10.79 -0.19
CA GLU A 90 -4.86 -12.01 -0.97
C GLU A 90 -6.33 -12.44 -1.01
N SER A 91 -7.07 -12.27 0.09
CA SER A 91 -8.49 -12.63 0.19
C SER A 91 -9.38 -11.82 -0.76
N LEU A 92 -8.98 -10.60 -1.13
CA LEU A 92 -9.73 -9.77 -2.08
C LEU A 92 -9.82 -10.39 -3.48
N TYR A 93 -8.96 -11.34 -3.78
CA TYR A 93 -8.86 -12.02 -5.08
C TYR A 93 -9.32 -13.49 -5.06
N VAL A 94 -9.88 -13.98 -3.96
CA VAL A 94 -10.28 -15.39 -3.83
C VAL A 94 -11.71 -15.64 -4.32
N GLU A 95 -12.64 -14.72 -4.06
CA GLU A 95 -14.08 -15.00 -4.21
C GLU A 95 -14.69 -14.52 -5.52
N ASN A 96 -14.04 -13.60 -6.25
CA ASN A 96 -14.62 -12.97 -7.44
C ASN A 96 -13.62 -12.89 -8.58
N ASN A 97 -14.15 -12.82 -9.82
CA ASN A 97 -13.36 -12.53 -11.03
C ASN A 97 -12.38 -13.62 -11.46
N HIS A 98 -12.75 -14.91 -11.28
CA HIS A 98 -11.98 -16.01 -11.82
C HIS A 98 -12.48 -16.46 -13.18
N VAL A 99 -11.58 -16.99 -14.01
CA VAL A 99 -11.91 -17.64 -15.27
C VAL A 99 -12.43 -19.04 -14.98
N SER A 100 -13.76 -19.24 -15.10
CA SER A 100 -14.42 -20.53 -14.81
C SER A 100 -14.01 -21.07 -13.43
N ASP A 101 -13.72 -22.37 -13.32
CA ASP A 101 -13.36 -23.05 -12.07
C ASP A 101 -11.85 -22.95 -11.75
N SER A 102 -11.10 -22.08 -12.44
CA SER A 102 -9.67 -21.93 -12.23
C SER A 102 -9.35 -20.89 -11.14
N ALA A 103 -8.13 -20.93 -10.60
CA ALA A 103 -7.60 -19.89 -9.71
C ALA A 103 -7.09 -18.65 -10.47
N THR A 104 -7.23 -18.62 -11.80
CA THR A 104 -6.79 -17.51 -12.65
C THR A 104 -7.80 -16.38 -12.62
N LEU A 105 -7.34 -15.18 -12.32
CA LEU A 105 -8.19 -13.98 -12.30
C LEU A 105 -8.59 -13.58 -13.72
N ASP A 106 -9.85 -13.21 -13.88
CA ASP A 106 -10.31 -12.51 -15.08
C ASP A 106 -10.22 -11.01 -14.85
N LEU A 107 -9.19 -10.40 -15.41
CA LEU A 107 -8.92 -8.97 -15.28
C LEU A 107 -9.46 -8.14 -16.44
N ASN A 108 -10.17 -8.77 -17.39
CA ASN A 108 -10.80 -8.11 -18.52
C ASN A 108 -9.81 -7.20 -19.29
N HIS A 109 -10.14 -5.93 -19.44
CA HIS A 109 -9.32 -4.94 -20.14
C HIS A 109 -8.46 -4.08 -19.20
N LYS A 110 -8.26 -4.52 -17.96
CA LYS A 110 -7.56 -3.71 -16.96
C LYS A 110 -6.06 -3.68 -17.20
N SER A 111 -5.51 -2.49 -17.20
CA SER A 111 -4.07 -2.25 -17.11
C SER A 111 -3.57 -2.46 -15.68
N CYS A 112 -2.25 -2.53 -15.50
CA CYS A 112 -1.66 -2.55 -14.16
C CYS A 112 -2.10 -1.35 -13.32
N GLU A 113 -2.20 -0.17 -13.91
CA GLU A 113 -2.63 1.07 -13.25
C GLU A 113 -4.08 0.98 -12.77
N MET A 114 -4.97 0.43 -13.58
CA MET A 114 -6.37 0.22 -13.21
C MET A 114 -6.51 -0.79 -12.07
N ILE A 115 -5.73 -1.85 -12.10
CA ILE A 115 -5.68 -2.86 -11.03
C ILE A 115 -5.19 -2.23 -9.73
N ALA A 116 -4.14 -1.42 -9.79
CA ALA A 116 -3.62 -0.70 -8.63
C ALA A 116 -4.67 0.26 -8.03
N ASP A 117 -5.36 1.04 -8.86
CA ASP A 117 -6.39 1.98 -8.40
C ASP A 117 -7.56 1.28 -7.71
N GLU A 118 -8.03 0.17 -8.24
CA GLU A 118 -9.10 -0.62 -7.62
C GLU A 118 -8.66 -1.17 -6.26
N LEU A 119 -7.44 -1.67 -6.19
CA LEU A 119 -6.87 -2.17 -4.93
C LEU A 119 -6.73 -1.04 -3.91
N ALA A 120 -6.25 0.13 -4.33
CA ALA A 120 -6.12 1.31 -3.48
C ALA A 120 -7.45 1.71 -2.83
N LYS A 121 -8.53 1.71 -3.59
CA LYS A 121 -9.87 2.02 -3.06
C LYS A 121 -10.28 1.07 -1.95
N GLN A 122 -10.07 -0.22 -2.12
CA GLN A 122 -10.38 -1.23 -1.10
C GLN A 122 -9.51 -1.07 0.15
N ILE A 123 -8.23 -0.77 -0.03
CA ILE A 123 -7.32 -0.53 1.10
C ILE A 123 -7.72 0.73 1.86
N LYS A 124 -8.05 1.81 1.16
CA LYS A 124 -8.48 3.07 1.78
C LYS A 124 -9.77 2.94 2.57
N ASP A 125 -10.69 2.10 2.15
CA ASP A 125 -11.92 1.82 2.89
C ASP A 125 -11.64 1.15 4.24
N LYS A 126 -10.68 0.24 4.27
CA LYS A 126 -10.30 -0.47 5.50
C LYS A 126 -9.33 0.31 6.38
N TYR A 127 -8.37 0.99 5.76
CA TYR A 127 -7.29 1.73 6.41
C TYR A 127 -7.27 3.19 5.91
N PRO A 128 -8.22 4.02 6.33
CA PRO A 128 -8.29 5.41 5.88
C PRO A 128 -7.13 6.25 6.43
N GLN A 129 -6.89 7.40 5.79
CA GLN A 129 -5.94 8.42 6.24
C GLN A 129 -4.48 7.92 6.32
N ARG A 130 -4.12 7.01 5.40
CA ARG A 130 -2.75 6.49 5.30
C ARG A 130 -2.20 6.69 3.90
N TYR A 131 -0.94 7.03 3.82
CA TYR A 131 -0.21 7.01 2.56
C TYR A 131 -0.08 5.56 2.07
N LEU A 132 -0.28 5.37 0.77
CA LEU A 132 -0.11 4.09 0.09
C LEU A 132 0.84 4.23 -1.08
N ALA A 133 1.62 3.21 -1.35
CA ALA A 133 2.28 3.02 -2.63
C ALA A 133 2.01 1.59 -3.11
N ILE A 134 1.58 1.45 -4.35
CA ILE A 134 1.24 0.16 -4.94
C ILE A 134 2.01 -0.04 -6.23
N ASP A 135 2.71 -1.15 -6.33
CA ASP A 135 3.32 -1.64 -7.55
C ASP A 135 2.51 -2.82 -8.06
N VAL A 136 2.15 -2.78 -9.33
CA VAL A 136 1.55 -3.92 -10.04
C VAL A 136 2.39 -4.16 -11.28
N SER A 137 2.86 -5.38 -11.45
CA SER A 137 3.67 -5.74 -12.61
C SER A 137 3.22 -7.04 -13.25
N GLU A 138 3.56 -7.19 -14.52
CA GLU A 138 3.39 -8.38 -15.33
C GLU A 138 4.71 -9.16 -15.33
N ASP A 139 4.71 -10.36 -14.78
CA ASP A 139 5.87 -11.28 -14.74
C ASP A 139 7.16 -10.67 -14.14
N ASN A 140 7.05 -9.64 -13.31
CA ASN A 140 8.17 -8.84 -12.81
C ASN A 140 9.01 -8.15 -13.89
N GLU A 141 8.50 -8.01 -15.09
CA GLU A 141 9.24 -7.41 -16.20
C GLU A 141 8.84 -5.96 -16.46
N ASN A 142 7.54 -5.69 -16.43
CA ASN A 142 6.96 -4.38 -16.69
C ASN A 142 5.81 -4.13 -15.73
N GLY A 143 5.63 -2.91 -15.31
CA GLY A 143 4.55 -2.58 -14.38
C GLY A 143 4.44 -1.10 -14.09
N CYS A 144 3.59 -0.79 -13.12
CA CYS A 144 3.39 0.56 -12.63
C CYS A 144 3.76 0.68 -11.15
N HIS A 145 4.06 1.89 -10.74
CA HIS A 145 4.21 2.32 -9.36
C HIS A 145 3.35 3.54 -9.15
N ILE A 146 2.40 3.49 -8.22
CA ILE A 146 1.48 4.59 -7.94
C ILE A 146 1.53 4.92 -6.45
N GLU A 147 1.70 6.20 -6.14
CA GLU A 147 1.67 6.74 -4.79
C GLU A 147 0.35 7.45 -4.54
N TYR A 148 -0.35 7.07 -3.48
CA TYR A 148 -1.65 7.61 -3.12
C TYR A 148 -1.52 8.45 -1.84
N PRO A 149 -1.95 9.73 -1.86
CA PRO A 149 -1.91 10.58 -0.68
C PRO A 149 -2.89 10.12 0.40
N LYS A 150 -2.73 10.64 1.63
CA LYS A 150 -3.61 10.28 2.76
C LYS A 150 -5.09 10.55 2.48
N GLU A 151 -5.39 11.59 1.73
CA GLU A 151 -6.74 12.08 1.45
C GLU A 151 -7.25 11.64 0.07
N TYR A 152 -6.86 10.49 -0.35
CA TYR A 152 -7.31 9.92 -1.64
C TYR A 152 -8.62 9.16 -1.49
#